data_2d8958467b380a7691b633f0a6b376bb
#
_entry.id   2d8958467b380a7691b633f0a6b376bb
#
_cell.length_a   1.000
_cell.length_b   1.000
_cell.length_c   1.000
_cell.angle_alpha   90.00
_cell.angle_beta   90.00
_cell.angle_gamma   90.00
#
_symmetry.space_group_name_H-M   'P 1'
#
loop_
_entity.id
_entity.type
_entity.pdbx_description
1 polymer ?
#
loop_
_entity_poly.entity_id
_entity_poly.type
_entity_poly.pdbx_seq_one_letter_code
_entity_poly.pdbx_strand_id
1 'polypeptide(L)'
;MRTTISRLRTASRGMSLVEHMIVVVILGVLAGVAGVSYSIYIKRSRAQEATTQLATIASREQAYRAEFSVYCSAGASSGSPPTSLGVTNAWPTTAPGQLTDFSSGVPAEWLQLGYRPLGNVRYRYVALAGQPSTTPPGVSNWSSSANQDLWYIVEAYGNLDNDSTLSTFRIFSGNGNTVQYTNEYE
;
A
#
# COMPACT_ATOMS: atom_id res chain seq x y z
N MET A 1 -72.83 -22.67 16.06
CA MET A 1 -71.73 -23.38 15.49
C MET A 1 -70.43 -22.74 16.03
N ARG A 2 -69.72 -23.33 17.01
CA ARG A 2 -68.56 -22.78 17.62
C ARG A 2 -67.33 -23.53 17.03
N THR A 3 -66.48 -22.83 16.24
CA THR A 3 -65.29 -23.40 15.66
C THR A 3 -64.14 -23.30 16.70
N THR A 4 -63.71 -24.44 17.22
CA THR A 4 -62.57 -24.53 18.16
C THR A 4 -61.29 -24.51 17.36
N ILE A 5 -60.53 -23.43 17.42
CA ILE A 5 -59.21 -23.32 16.83
C ILE A 5 -58.22 -24.00 17.79
N SER A 6 -57.76 -25.20 17.47
CA SER A 6 -56.69 -25.87 18.19
C SER A 6 -55.36 -25.19 17.87
N ARG A 7 -54.76 -24.51 18.84
CA ARG A 7 -53.39 -24.00 18.74
C ARG A 7 -52.43 -25.17 18.83
N LEU A 8 -51.75 -25.47 17.74
CA LEU A 8 -50.58 -26.40 17.73
C LEU A 8 -49.48 -25.79 18.59
N ARG A 9 -49.26 -26.29 19.79
CA ARG A 9 -48.10 -26.01 20.62
C ARG A 9 -46.90 -26.70 19.97
N THR A 10 -46.07 -25.94 19.26
CA THR A 10 -44.74 -26.40 18.86
C THR A 10 -43.94 -26.59 20.15
N ALA A 11 -43.62 -27.83 20.48
CA ALA A 11 -42.73 -28.15 21.59
C ALA A 11 -41.33 -27.66 21.21
N SER A 12 -40.84 -26.61 21.86
CA SER A 12 -39.45 -26.19 21.78
C SER A 12 -38.60 -27.26 22.51
N ARG A 13 -37.91 -28.08 21.74
CA ARG A 13 -36.91 -28.99 22.30
C ARG A 13 -35.71 -28.16 22.78
N GLY A 14 -35.46 -28.16 24.07
CA GLY A 14 -34.26 -27.58 24.66
C GLY A 14 -33.02 -28.36 24.17
N MET A 15 -31.92 -27.65 23.86
CA MET A 15 -30.65 -28.27 23.51
C MET A 15 -30.05 -28.99 24.72
N SER A 16 -29.41 -30.13 24.51
CA SER A 16 -28.75 -30.91 25.55
C SER A 16 -27.43 -30.20 25.94
N LEU A 17 -26.95 -30.45 27.16
CA LEU A 17 -25.67 -29.87 27.65
C LEU A 17 -24.49 -30.36 26.80
N VAL A 18 -24.52 -31.61 26.32
CA VAL A 18 -23.51 -32.18 25.43
C VAL A 18 -23.47 -31.46 24.07
N GLU A 19 -24.63 -31.11 23.53
CA GLU A 19 -24.74 -30.35 22.28
C GLU A 19 -24.12 -28.98 22.40
N HIS A 20 -24.31 -28.29 23.52
CA HIS A 20 -23.65 -27.02 23.80
C HIS A 20 -22.12 -27.18 23.93
N MET A 21 -21.63 -28.23 24.58
CA MET A 21 -20.21 -28.49 24.73
C MET A 21 -19.52 -28.71 23.36
N ILE A 22 -20.15 -29.47 22.46
CA ILE A 22 -19.61 -29.70 21.12
C ILE A 22 -19.56 -28.38 20.32
N VAL A 23 -20.61 -27.57 20.37
CA VAL A 23 -20.65 -26.27 19.68
C VAL A 23 -19.54 -25.34 20.18
N VAL A 24 -19.34 -25.24 21.50
CA VAL A 24 -18.28 -24.38 22.06
C VAL A 24 -16.88 -24.85 21.65
N VAL A 25 -16.63 -26.17 21.61
CA VAL A 25 -15.35 -26.72 21.15
C VAL A 25 -15.10 -26.37 19.69
N ILE A 26 -16.08 -26.55 18.82
CA ILE A 26 -15.97 -26.22 17.39
C ILE A 26 -15.72 -24.73 17.20
N LEU A 27 -16.49 -23.87 17.90
CA LEU A 27 -16.31 -22.43 17.85
C LEU A 27 -14.93 -21.99 18.36
N GLY A 28 -14.42 -22.62 19.42
CA GLY A 28 -13.08 -22.38 19.94
C GLY A 28 -11.97 -22.66 18.94
N VAL A 29 -12.05 -23.80 18.25
CA VAL A 29 -11.09 -24.17 17.19
C VAL A 29 -11.18 -23.19 16.02
N LEU A 30 -12.38 -22.88 15.54
CA LEU A 30 -12.59 -21.95 14.44
C LEU A 30 -12.08 -20.52 14.78
N ALA A 31 -12.34 -20.03 15.99
CA ALA A 31 -11.86 -18.73 16.46
C ALA A 31 -10.32 -18.67 16.51
N GLY A 32 -9.66 -19.75 16.95
CA GLY A 32 -8.20 -19.86 16.96
C GLY A 32 -7.57 -19.71 15.57
N VAL A 33 -8.13 -20.40 14.58
CA VAL A 33 -7.65 -20.31 13.18
C VAL A 33 -7.98 -18.97 12.55
N ALA A 34 -9.16 -18.42 12.83
CA ALA A 34 -9.62 -17.16 12.25
C ALA A 34 -8.73 -15.98 12.67
N GLY A 35 -8.26 -15.94 13.93
CA GLY A 35 -7.45 -14.83 14.46
C GLY A 35 -6.14 -14.63 13.70
N VAL A 36 -5.40 -15.70 13.42
CA VAL A 36 -4.13 -15.65 12.66
C VAL A 36 -4.38 -15.25 11.21
N SER A 37 -5.37 -15.86 10.57
CA SER A 37 -5.71 -15.56 9.17
C SER A 37 -6.14 -14.10 8.98
N TYR A 38 -6.87 -13.53 9.95
CA TYR A 38 -7.33 -12.16 9.92
C TYR A 38 -6.17 -11.15 9.97
N SER A 39 -5.16 -11.37 10.82
CA SER A 39 -3.99 -10.49 10.92
C SER A 39 -3.21 -10.42 9.60
N ILE A 40 -2.99 -11.57 8.95
CA ILE A 40 -2.35 -11.64 7.64
C ILE A 40 -3.18 -10.91 6.57
N TYR A 41 -4.50 -11.11 6.59
CA TYR A 41 -5.40 -10.44 5.65
C TYR A 41 -5.33 -8.91 5.78
N ILE A 42 -5.29 -8.37 7.00
CA ILE A 42 -5.16 -6.93 7.24
C ILE A 42 -3.81 -6.40 6.72
N LYS A 43 -2.69 -7.10 6.97
CA LYS A 43 -1.38 -6.69 6.46
C LYS A 43 -1.39 -6.65 4.91
N ARG A 44 -1.94 -7.68 4.26
CA ARG A 44 -2.09 -7.72 2.79
C ARG A 44 -2.96 -6.58 2.25
N SER A 45 -4.07 -6.29 2.90
CA SER A 45 -4.95 -5.19 2.52
C SER A 45 -4.25 -3.82 2.62
N ARG A 46 -3.40 -3.64 3.63
CA ARG A 46 -2.59 -2.43 3.78
C ARG A 46 -1.47 -2.36 2.73
N ALA A 47 -0.80 -3.46 2.42
CA ALA A 47 0.21 -3.53 1.37
C ALA A 47 -0.36 -3.19 -0.02
N GLN A 48 -1.63 -3.52 -0.26
CA GLN A 48 -2.32 -3.15 -1.49
C GLN A 48 -2.45 -1.63 -1.68
N GLU A 49 -2.44 -0.84 -0.60
CA GLU A 49 -2.36 0.62 -0.69
C GLU A 49 -1.09 1.03 -1.44
N ALA A 50 0.08 0.50 -1.06
CA ALA A 50 1.35 0.85 -1.68
C ALA A 50 1.34 0.58 -3.19
N THR A 51 0.89 -0.60 -3.60
CA THR A 51 0.86 -0.98 -5.02
C THR A 51 -0.08 -0.09 -5.83
N THR A 52 -1.24 0.23 -5.29
CA THR A 52 -2.24 1.10 -5.94
C THR A 52 -1.72 2.53 -6.07
N GLN A 53 -1.11 3.07 -5.01
CA GLN A 53 -0.57 4.43 -5.04
C GLN A 53 0.66 4.53 -5.95
N LEU A 54 1.55 3.52 -5.97
CA LEU A 54 2.67 3.47 -6.91
C LEU A 54 2.19 3.47 -8.37
N ALA A 55 1.17 2.69 -8.70
CA ALA A 55 0.59 2.68 -10.04
C ALA A 55 -0.02 4.04 -10.41
N THR A 56 -0.65 4.71 -9.44
CA THR A 56 -1.20 6.06 -9.62
C THR A 56 -0.09 7.07 -9.87
N ILE A 57 0.99 7.05 -9.08
CA ILE A 57 2.14 7.95 -9.27
C ILE A 57 2.79 7.68 -10.62
N ALA A 58 2.99 6.42 -11.01
CA ALA A 58 3.54 6.06 -12.31
C ALA A 58 2.70 6.61 -13.48
N SER A 59 1.38 6.55 -13.37
CA SER A 59 0.47 7.15 -14.36
C SER A 59 0.62 8.68 -14.42
N ARG A 60 0.81 9.34 -13.26
CA ARG A 60 1.07 10.79 -13.22
C ARG A 60 2.41 11.16 -13.81
N GLU A 61 3.46 10.34 -13.59
CA GLU A 61 4.76 10.51 -14.23
C GLU A 61 4.67 10.45 -15.75
N GLN A 62 3.90 9.52 -16.29
CA GLN A 62 3.69 9.43 -17.75
C GLN A 62 2.93 10.66 -18.27
N ALA A 63 1.92 11.14 -17.57
CA ALA A 63 1.19 12.35 -17.93
C ALA A 63 2.10 13.58 -17.89
N TYR A 64 2.91 13.72 -16.84
CA TYR A 64 3.89 14.80 -16.68
C TYR A 64 4.92 14.79 -17.82
N ARG A 65 5.46 13.62 -18.16
CA ARG A 65 6.37 13.49 -19.30
C ARG A 65 5.73 13.90 -20.62
N ALA A 66 4.45 13.58 -20.82
CA ALA A 66 3.75 13.97 -22.05
C ALA A 66 3.61 15.49 -22.19
N GLU A 67 3.51 16.22 -21.09
CA GLU A 67 3.37 17.67 -21.07
C GLU A 67 4.72 18.40 -21.06
N PHE A 68 5.67 17.93 -20.24
CA PHE A 68 6.94 18.64 -19.99
C PHE A 68 8.16 17.98 -20.63
N SER A 69 7.99 16.81 -21.28
CA SER A 69 9.07 16.02 -21.91
C SER A 69 10.15 15.53 -20.92
N VAL A 70 9.89 15.56 -19.62
CA VAL A 70 10.74 15.07 -18.54
C VAL A 70 9.89 14.40 -17.47
N TYR A 71 10.49 13.57 -16.62
CA TYR A 71 9.84 13.04 -15.43
C TYR A 71 10.09 13.97 -14.23
N CYS A 72 9.25 13.88 -13.20
CA CYS A 72 9.30 14.70 -12.01
C CYS A 72 9.97 13.96 -10.85
N SER A 73 10.89 14.59 -10.15
CA SER A 73 11.36 14.08 -8.85
C SER A 73 10.59 14.73 -7.73
N ALA A 74 9.97 13.95 -6.84
CA ALA A 74 9.17 14.44 -5.73
C ALA A 74 9.51 13.69 -4.43
N GLY A 75 9.67 14.44 -3.35
CA GLY A 75 10.08 13.90 -2.05
C GLY A 75 9.56 14.68 -0.86
N ALA A 76 10.30 14.62 0.24
CA ALA A 76 9.93 15.24 1.51
C ALA A 76 10.11 16.76 1.56
N SER A 77 10.93 17.35 0.68
CA SER A 77 11.29 18.76 0.73
C SER A 77 10.80 19.48 -0.51
N SER A 78 10.17 20.64 -0.32
CA SER A 78 9.74 21.50 -1.40
C SER A 78 10.91 22.36 -1.93
N GLY A 79 11.00 22.52 -3.25
CA GLY A 79 12.05 23.29 -3.92
C GLY A 79 13.43 22.62 -3.92
N SER A 80 13.53 21.38 -3.43
CA SER A 80 14.74 20.57 -3.42
C SER A 80 14.38 19.13 -3.77
N PRO A 81 14.28 18.81 -5.06
CA PRO A 81 13.95 17.46 -5.50
C PRO A 81 14.92 16.43 -4.91
N PRO A 82 14.45 15.24 -4.54
CA PRO A 82 15.32 14.21 -3.99
C PRO A 82 16.40 13.81 -5.01
N THR A 83 17.64 13.69 -4.54
CA THR A 83 18.77 13.21 -5.35
C THR A 83 19.03 11.72 -5.14
N SER A 84 18.35 11.10 -4.17
CA SER A 84 18.46 9.68 -3.85
C SER A 84 17.12 9.14 -3.32
N LEU A 85 16.93 7.84 -3.47
CA LEU A 85 15.85 7.11 -2.82
C LEU A 85 16.15 6.94 -1.32
N GLY A 86 15.14 6.68 -0.54
CA GLY A 86 15.25 6.43 0.90
C GLY A 86 14.08 6.99 1.69
N VAL A 87 13.79 6.35 2.82
CA VAL A 87 12.67 6.73 3.69
C VAL A 87 12.77 8.17 4.23
N THR A 88 13.98 8.69 4.40
CA THR A 88 14.21 10.07 4.85
C THR A 88 13.81 11.12 3.83
N ASN A 89 13.87 10.76 2.55
CA ASN A 89 13.50 11.62 1.42
C ASN A 89 12.05 11.44 0.98
N ALA A 90 11.31 10.57 1.65
CA ALA A 90 9.94 10.23 1.28
C ALA A 90 8.91 11.07 2.04
N TRP A 91 7.80 11.41 1.36
CA TRP A 91 6.65 12.13 1.89
C TRP A 91 5.45 11.18 2.08
N PRO A 92 4.62 11.33 3.11
CA PRO A 92 4.72 12.29 4.23
C PRO A 92 5.86 11.94 5.21
N THR A 93 6.32 12.92 5.99
CA THR A 93 7.49 12.75 6.87
C THR A 93 7.21 12.07 8.21
N THR A 94 5.95 11.77 8.51
CA THR A 94 5.55 10.97 9.69
C THR A 94 6.10 9.55 9.62
N ALA A 95 6.19 8.88 10.76
CA ALA A 95 6.72 7.52 10.82
C ALA A 95 5.97 6.58 9.85
N PRO A 96 6.68 5.74 9.08
CA PRO A 96 6.05 4.77 8.17
C PRO A 96 5.08 3.85 8.92
N GLY A 97 3.97 3.48 8.30
CA GLY A 97 2.93 2.64 8.91
C GLY A 97 1.84 3.40 9.67
N GLN A 98 2.09 4.64 10.07
CA GLN A 98 1.07 5.50 10.67
C GLN A 98 0.16 6.12 9.61
N LEU A 99 -1.14 6.14 9.91
CA LEU A 99 -2.13 6.76 9.04
C LEU A 99 -1.96 8.28 9.07
N THR A 100 -1.57 8.87 7.95
CA THR A 100 -1.21 10.28 7.85
C THR A 100 -1.96 10.95 6.72
N ASP A 101 -2.40 12.19 6.97
CA ASP A 101 -2.96 13.05 5.94
C ASP A 101 -1.84 13.48 4.97
N PHE A 102 -1.95 13.04 3.72
CA PHE A 102 -1.01 13.43 2.68
C PHE A 102 -1.14 14.89 2.28
N SER A 103 -2.31 15.49 2.44
CA SER A 103 -2.63 16.82 1.92
C SER A 103 -2.06 17.97 2.74
N SER A 104 -1.61 17.73 3.96
CA SER A 104 -1.09 18.77 4.86
C SER A 104 0.39 19.01 4.62
N GLY A 105 0.75 20.22 4.13
CA GLY A 105 2.14 20.61 3.89
C GLY A 105 2.82 19.90 2.71
N VAL A 106 2.06 19.54 1.71
CA VAL A 106 2.56 18.80 0.53
C VAL A 106 3.66 19.58 -0.18
N PRO A 107 4.83 18.99 -0.43
CA PRO A 107 5.88 19.61 -1.26
C PRO A 107 5.38 19.96 -2.67
N ALA A 108 5.92 21.05 -3.22
CA ALA A 108 5.46 21.60 -4.49
C ALA A 108 5.56 20.62 -5.66
N GLU A 109 6.55 19.74 -5.63
CA GLU A 109 6.81 18.74 -6.65
C GLU A 109 5.67 17.70 -6.76
N TRP A 110 5.10 17.28 -5.62
CA TRP A 110 3.91 16.42 -5.62
C TRP A 110 2.69 17.11 -6.22
N LEU A 111 2.56 18.43 -5.97
CA LEU A 111 1.49 19.24 -6.56
C LEU A 111 1.68 19.40 -8.06
N GLN A 112 2.93 19.61 -8.52
CA GLN A 112 3.28 19.68 -9.95
C GLN A 112 3.01 18.36 -10.66
N LEU A 113 3.36 17.23 -10.02
CA LEU A 113 3.05 15.89 -10.53
C LEU A 113 1.54 15.63 -10.58
N GLY A 114 0.73 16.43 -9.87
CA GLY A 114 -0.72 16.24 -9.78
C GLY A 114 -1.10 15.02 -8.96
N TYR A 115 -0.20 14.53 -8.09
CA TYR A 115 -0.49 13.39 -7.22
C TYR A 115 -1.16 13.86 -5.93
N ARG A 116 -2.39 13.40 -5.75
CA ARG A 116 -3.21 13.65 -4.54
C ARG A 116 -3.98 12.37 -4.21
N PRO A 117 -3.54 11.58 -3.23
CA PRO A 117 -4.28 10.42 -2.80
C PRO A 117 -5.61 10.83 -2.16
N LEU A 118 -6.63 10.01 -2.33
CA LEU A 118 -7.94 10.19 -1.69
C LEU A 118 -7.85 9.68 -0.23
N GLY A 119 -7.68 10.62 0.70
CA GLY A 119 -7.63 10.30 2.13
C GLY A 119 -6.22 10.10 2.67
N ASN A 120 -6.17 9.53 3.87
CA ASN A 120 -4.91 9.31 4.58
C ASN A 120 -4.14 8.12 4.03
N VAL A 121 -2.82 8.22 4.05
CA VAL A 121 -1.89 7.17 3.59
C VAL A 121 -1.10 6.60 4.77
N ARG A 122 -0.65 5.35 4.64
CA ARG A 122 0.22 4.66 5.62
C ARG A 122 1.65 4.57 5.15
N TYR A 123 1.86 4.70 3.85
CA TYR A 123 3.17 4.63 3.24
C TYR A 123 3.72 6.02 2.96
N ARG A 124 5.03 6.10 2.97
CA ARG A 124 5.78 7.29 2.54
C ARG A 124 6.26 7.05 1.12
N TYR A 125 6.15 8.04 0.28
CA TYR A 125 6.48 7.92 -1.14
C TYR A 125 7.62 8.85 -1.52
N VAL A 126 8.50 8.39 -2.41
CA VAL A 126 9.52 9.20 -3.06
C VAL A 126 9.57 8.83 -4.53
N ALA A 127 9.58 9.84 -5.39
CA ALA A 127 9.80 9.70 -6.82
C ALA A 127 11.14 10.32 -7.19
N LEU A 128 11.97 9.56 -7.89
CA LEU A 128 13.25 10.01 -8.40
C LEU A 128 13.27 9.84 -9.92
N ALA A 129 13.51 10.92 -10.61
CA ALA A 129 13.64 10.96 -12.06
C ALA A 129 15.09 11.20 -12.48
N GLY A 130 15.51 10.60 -13.58
CA GLY A 130 16.85 10.75 -14.12
C GLY A 130 16.88 11.08 -15.60
N GLN A 131 17.97 11.71 -15.97
CA GLN A 131 18.27 12.08 -17.35
C GLN A 131 18.83 10.89 -18.14
N PRO A 132 18.80 10.93 -19.49
CA PRO A 132 19.50 9.96 -20.32
C PRO A 132 20.98 9.82 -19.89
N SER A 133 21.52 8.62 -19.99
CA SER A 133 22.89 8.28 -19.62
C SER A 133 23.22 8.32 -18.12
N THR A 134 22.24 8.58 -17.25
CA THR A 134 22.41 8.44 -15.80
C THR A 134 21.94 7.06 -15.33
N THR A 135 22.60 6.54 -14.28
CA THR A 135 22.27 5.20 -13.76
C THR A 135 21.20 5.30 -12.67
N PRO A 136 20.08 4.60 -12.83
CA PRO A 136 19.07 4.53 -11.78
C PRO A 136 19.61 3.86 -10.52
N PRO A 137 19.41 4.40 -9.32
CA PRO A 137 19.92 3.81 -8.09
C PRO A 137 19.27 2.45 -7.81
N GLY A 138 20.12 1.47 -7.43
CA GLY A 138 19.67 0.11 -7.09
C GLY A 138 19.13 -0.71 -8.25
N VAL A 139 19.39 -0.31 -9.49
CA VAL A 139 19.09 -1.10 -10.69
C VAL A 139 20.38 -1.69 -11.22
N SER A 140 20.55 -3.01 -11.03
CA SER A 140 21.64 -3.76 -11.66
C SER A 140 21.32 -4.01 -13.14
N ASN A 141 22.38 -4.03 -13.98
CA ASN A 141 22.27 -4.26 -15.43
C ASN A 141 21.57 -3.15 -16.25
N TRP A 142 21.52 -1.94 -15.73
CA TRP A 142 21.12 -0.78 -16.52
C TRP A 142 22.27 -0.42 -17.47
N SER A 143 22.14 -0.77 -18.74
CA SER A 143 23.16 -0.49 -19.72
C SER A 143 23.14 0.97 -20.13
N SER A 144 24.20 1.71 -19.81
CA SER A 144 24.34 3.12 -20.19
C SER A 144 24.38 3.35 -21.71
N SER A 145 24.76 2.34 -22.50
CA SER A 145 24.76 2.40 -23.96
C SER A 145 23.37 2.20 -24.61
N ALA A 146 22.47 1.53 -23.92
CA ALA A 146 21.07 1.38 -24.35
C ALA A 146 20.18 2.51 -23.83
N ASN A 147 20.71 3.38 -22.96
CA ASN A 147 19.91 4.29 -22.16
C ASN A 147 19.92 5.70 -22.72
N GLN A 148 19.27 5.87 -23.84
CA GLN A 148 18.99 7.19 -24.41
C GLN A 148 17.73 7.82 -23.80
N ASP A 149 17.01 7.08 -22.95
CA ASP A 149 15.71 7.46 -22.42
C ASP A 149 15.80 8.04 -20.99
N LEU A 150 14.87 8.94 -20.73
CA LEU A 150 14.52 9.39 -19.38
C LEU A 150 13.95 8.21 -18.58
N TRP A 151 14.27 8.16 -17.29
CA TRP A 151 13.76 7.15 -16.39
C TRP A 151 13.20 7.76 -15.11
N TYR A 152 12.34 7.00 -14.44
CA TYR A 152 11.92 7.30 -13.07
C TYR A 152 11.85 6.02 -12.24
N ILE A 153 12.04 6.18 -10.95
CA ILE A 153 11.80 5.18 -9.91
C ILE A 153 10.91 5.82 -8.86
N VAL A 154 9.88 5.10 -8.43
CA VAL A 154 9.07 5.49 -7.28
C VAL A 154 9.17 4.39 -6.23
N GLU A 155 9.40 4.78 -4.99
CA GLU A 155 9.40 3.87 -3.85
C GLU A 155 8.35 4.28 -2.83
N ALA A 156 7.75 3.25 -2.21
CA ALA A 156 6.88 3.36 -1.06
C ALA A 156 7.48 2.61 0.12
N TYR A 157 7.52 3.26 1.29
CA TYR A 157 8.06 2.72 2.53
C TYR A 157 6.96 2.61 3.57
N GLY A 158 6.76 1.43 4.14
CA GLY A 158 5.82 1.15 5.22
C GLY A 158 6.47 0.43 6.38
N ASN A 159 5.81 0.48 7.54
CA ASN A 159 6.11 -0.34 8.70
C ASN A 159 4.75 -0.70 9.32
N LEU A 160 4.24 -1.88 8.99
CA LEU A 160 2.87 -2.27 9.35
C LEU A 160 2.75 -2.94 10.71
N ASP A 161 3.86 -3.43 11.26
CA ASP A 161 3.92 -4.10 12.56
C ASP A 161 4.73 -3.34 13.61
N ASN A 162 5.27 -2.18 13.22
CA ASN A 162 5.99 -1.26 14.09
C ASN A 162 7.28 -1.85 14.67
N ASP A 163 7.96 -2.66 13.88
CA ASP A 163 9.30 -3.15 14.20
C ASP A 163 10.41 -2.26 13.56
N SER A 164 11.64 -2.75 13.46
CA SER A 164 12.76 -2.04 12.84
C SER A 164 12.87 -2.25 11.34
N THR A 165 12.06 -3.14 10.75
CA THR A 165 12.14 -3.53 9.35
C THR A 165 11.09 -2.76 8.55
N LEU A 166 11.45 -2.29 7.37
CA LEU A 166 10.52 -1.58 6.49
C LEU A 166 10.11 -2.47 5.33
N SER A 167 8.82 -2.48 5.03
CA SER A 167 8.35 -2.92 3.73
C SER A 167 8.67 -1.86 2.68
N THR A 168 9.25 -2.28 1.58
CA THR A 168 9.61 -1.40 0.46
C THR A 168 8.98 -1.92 -0.81
N PHE A 169 8.21 -1.08 -1.47
CA PHE A 169 7.65 -1.32 -2.78
C PHE A 169 8.26 -0.35 -3.76
N ARG A 170 8.64 -0.85 -4.94
CA ARG A 170 9.31 -0.07 -5.98
C ARG A 170 8.63 -0.28 -7.32
N ILE A 171 8.46 0.78 -8.08
CA ILE A 171 8.11 0.75 -9.50
C ILE A 171 9.19 1.48 -10.29
N PHE A 172 9.56 0.93 -11.44
CA PHE A 172 10.60 1.48 -12.30
C PHE A 172 10.13 1.51 -13.76
N SER A 173 10.33 2.64 -14.43
CA SER A 173 9.92 2.85 -15.82
C SER A 173 10.58 1.87 -16.81
N GLY A 174 11.84 1.51 -16.57
CA GLY A 174 12.61 0.60 -17.41
C GLY A 174 12.22 -0.88 -17.28
N ASN A 175 11.40 -1.24 -16.29
CA ASN A 175 10.88 -2.59 -16.08
C ASN A 175 9.38 -2.70 -16.39
N GLY A 176 8.90 -1.92 -17.35
CA GLY A 176 7.48 -1.94 -17.73
C GLY A 176 6.51 -1.58 -16.62
N ASN A 177 6.96 -0.77 -15.64
CA ASN A 177 6.17 -0.39 -14.47
C ASN A 177 5.68 -1.57 -13.61
N THR A 178 6.44 -2.66 -13.57
CA THR A 178 6.15 -3.78 -12.68
C THR A 178 6.56 -3.43 -11.26
N VAL A 179 5.65 -3.64 -10.30
CA VAL A 179 5.93 -3.41 -8.88
C VAL A 179 6.83 -4.54 -8.36
N GLN A 180 7.95 -4.17 -7.77
CA GLN A 180 8.84 -5.03 -7.00
C GLN A 180 8.67 -4.71 -5.52
N TYR A 181 8.82 -5.69 -4.66
CA TYR A 181 8.70 -5.49 -3.21
C TYR A 181 9.78 -6.24 -2.45
N THR A 182 10.11 -5.71 -1.28
CA THR A 182 10.98 -6.34 -0.29
C THR A 182 10.27 -6.24 1.06
N ASN A 183 10.21 -7.33 1.81
CA ASN A 183 9.52 -7.42 3.10
C ASN A 183 8.05 -6.95 3.01
N GLU A 184 7.27 -7.57 2.12
CA GLU A 184 5.93 -7.11 1.73
C GLU A 184 4.96 -6.88 2.91
N TYR A 185 5.13 -7.63 4.01
CA TYR A 185 4.20 -7.65 5.14
C TYR A 185 4.81 -7.12 6.45
N GLU A 186 5.91 -6.40 6.39
CA GLU A 186 6.53 -5.73 7.53
C GLU A 186 5.89 -4.37 7.87
#